data_bb53c3a946c1e3f80ea3963cded068f7
#
_entry.id   bb53c3a946c1e3f80ea3963cded068f7
#
_cell.length_a   1.000
_cell.length_b   1.000
_cell.length_c   1.000
_cell.angle_alpha   90.00
_cell.angle_beta   90.00
_cell.angle_gamma   90.00
#
_symmetry.space_group_name_H-M   'P 1'
#
loop_
_entity.id
_entity.type
_entity.pdbx_description
1 polymer ?
#
loop_
_entity_poly.entity_id
_entity_poly.type
_entity_poly.pdbx_seq_one_letter_code
_entity_poly.pdbx_strand_id
1 'polypeptide(L)'
;MTNETIQTIRSRRSCRAYKPEQITNEELEAVLGAGTYAASAMGKQSAKIVVVQDAATREKLSRMNAAIMGKDCDPMYGAPTFLVVLADANAKCAVQDGSLVMGNLMLAAASLGLGSCWINRAKEEFESEEGKALLKKWGIEGEWIGVGHCILGYPAGDPQPAAPRKSDYILKV
;
A
#
# COMPACT_ATOMS: atom_id res chain seq x y z
N MET A 1 12.31 9.53 -24.99
CA MET A 1 13.15 8.45 -24.43
C MET A 1 12.28 7.65 -23.47
N THR A 2 12.36 6.32 -23.49
CA THR A 2 11.65 5.42 -22.58
C THR A 2 12.50 4.19 -22.30
N ASN A 3 12.25 3.54 -21.16
CA ASN A 3 12.83 2.25 -20.76
C ASN A 3 11.77 1.48 -19.96
N GLU A 4 12.07 0.27 -19.50
CA GLU A 4 11.13 -0.59 -18.75
C GLU A 4 10.59 0.11 -17.48
N THR A 5 11.45 0.80 -16.74
CA THR A 5 11.04 1.53 -15.53
C THR A 5 10.01 2.61 -15.84
N ILE A 6 10.27 3.43 -16.88
CA ILE A 6 9.35 4.50 -17.29
C ILE A 6 8.04 3.91 -17.83
N GLN A 7 8.12 2.78 -18.54
CA GLN A 7 6.94 2.05 -19.02
C GLN A 7 6.09 1.56 -17.85
N THR A 8 6.69 0.90 -16.86
CA THR A 8 6.00 0.44 -15.64
C THR A 8 5.32 1.59 -14.91
N ILE A 9 6.01 2.72 -14.71
CA ILE A 9 5.44 3.92 -14.08
C ILE A 9 4.20 4.41 -14.84
N ARG A 10 4.25 4.42 -16.18
CA ARG A 10 3.16 4.91 -17.04
C ARG A 10 2.00 3.92 -17.16
N SER A 11 2.26 2.62 -17.15
CA SER A 11 1.25 1.57 -17.34
C SER A 11 0.55 1.16 -16.05
N ARG A 12 1.22 1.29 -14.87
CA ARG A 12 0.63 0.92 -13.59
C ARG A 12 -0.74 1.57 -13.36
N ARG A 13 -1.72 0.76 -12.93
CA ARG A 13 -3.06 1.21 -12.55
C ARG A 13 -3.45 0.65 -11.19
N SER A 14 -4.37 1.34 -10.51
CA SER A 14 -4.99 0.81 -9.30
C SER A 14 -5.91 -0.35 -9.65
N CYS A 15 -5.61 -1.54 -9.14
CA CYS A 15 -6.43 -2.72 -9.27
C CYS A 15 -7.51 -2.74 -8.18
N ARG A 16 -8.75 -3.04 -8.54
CA ARG A 16 -9.90 -3.12 -7.65
C ARG A 16 -10.75 -4.37 -7.88
N ALA A 17 -10.16 -5.40 -8.45
CA ALA A 17 -10.74 -6.72 -8.60
C ALA A 17 -9.60 -7.74 -8.59
N TYR A 18 -9.65 -8.71 -7.70
CA TYR A 18 -8.59 -9.67 -7.48
C TYR A 18 -9.11 -11.09 -7.61
N LYS A 19 -8.24 -11.99 -8.06
CA LYS A 19 -8.45 -13.41 -7.94
C LYS A 19 -8.27 -13.84 -6.48
N PRO A 20 -8.91 -14.94 -6.04
CA PRO A 20 -8.81 -15.40 -4.64
C PRO A 20 -7.46 -16.02 -4.28
N GLU A 21 -6.67 -16.38 -5.30
CA GLU A 21 -5.37 -17.02 -5.11
C GLU A 21 -4.35 -16.08 -4.48
N GLN A 22 -3.61 -16.59 -3.52
CA GLN A 22 -2.46 -15.89 -2.96
C GLN A 22 -1.35 -15.78 -3.98
N ILE A 23 -0.64 -14.65 -3.95
CA ILE A 23 0.63 -14.51 -4.66
C ILE A 23 1.68 -15.45 -4.07
N THR A 24 2.68 -15.81 -4.86
CA THR A 24 3.78 -16.64 -4.39
C THR A 24 4.65 -15.91 -3.37
N ASN A 25 5.37 -16.66 -2.54
CA ASN A 25 6.33 -16.05 -1.60
C ASN A 25 7.45 -15.30 -2.34
N GLU A 26 7.89 -15.79 -3.50
CA GLU A 26 8.92 -15.14 -4.32
C GLU A 26 8.45 -13.77 -4.82
N GLU A 27 7.21 -13.68 -5.32
CA GLU A 27 6.60 -12.42 -5.74
C GLU A 27 6.44 -11.45 -4.56
N LEU A 28 5.98 -11.96 -3.40
CA LEU A 28 5.85 -11.17 -2.19
C LEU A 28 7.19 -10.58 -1.74
N GLU A 29 8.23 -11.41 -1.64
CA GLU A 29 9.57 -10.97 -1.24
C GLU A 29 10.18 -9.96 -2.22
N ALA A 30 9.96 -10.14 -3.51
CA ALA A 30 10.42 -9.18 -4.52
C ALA A 30 9.74 -7.81 -4.34
N VAL A 31 8.42 -7.78 -4.09
CA VAL A 31 7.67 -6.54 -3.82
C VAL A 31 8.14 -5.89 -2.52
N LEU A 32 8.28 -6.67 -1.45
CA LEU A 32 8.75 -6.18 -0.14
C LEU A 32 10.17 -5.61 -0.25
N GLY A 33 11.07 -6.35 -0.90
CA GLY A 33 12.44 -5.91 -1.16
C GLY A 33 12.48 -4.54 -1.82
N ALA A 34 11.72 -4.34 -2.90
CA ALA A 34 11.64 -3.04 -3.58
C ALA A 34 11.10 -1.93 -2.67
N GLY A 35 10.14 -2.24 -1.81
CA GLY A 35 9.60 -1.31 -0.82
C GLY A 35 10.66 -0.78 0.13
N THR A 36 11.58 -1.64 0.60
CA THR A 36 12.63 -1.26 1.54
C THR A 36 13.69 -0.33 0.94
N TYR A 37 13.81 -0.26 -0.39
CA TYR A 37 14.71 0.64 -1.10
C TYR A 37 14.11 2.02 -1.42
N ALA A 38 12.94 2.33 -0.87
CA ALA A 38 12.39 3.67 -1.01
C ALA A 38 13.30 4.72 -0.36
N ALA A 39 13.41 5.88 -1.00
CA ALA A 39 14.13 7.00 -0.40
C ALA A 39 13.46 7.41 0.92
N SER A 40 14.28 7.79 1.91
CA SER A 40 13.80 8.31 3.18
C SER A 40 14.63 9.51 3.63
N ALA A 41 14.03 10.39 4.43
CA ALA A 41 14.70 11.57 4.95
C ALA A 41 15.99 11.18 5.72
N MET A 42 17.13 11.67 5.27
CA MET A 42 18.45 11.36 5.83
C MET A 42 18.79 9.86 5.88
N GLY A 43 18.16 9.04 5.03
CA GLY A 43 18.36 7.59 5.02
C GLY A 43 17.87 6.86 6.28
N LYS A 44 16.96 7.46 7.06
CA LYS A 44 16.52 6.92 8.36
C LYS A 44 15.59 5.71 8.29
N GLN A 45 15.04 5.40 7.11
CA GLN A 45 14.17 4.23 6.91
C GLN A 45 13.04 4.15 7.96
N SER A 46 12.36 5.28 8.18
CA SER A 46 11.36 5.45 9.23
C SER A 46 10.06 4.66 9.02
N ALA A 47 9.88 4.05 7.86
CA ALA A 47 8.70 3.26 7.54
C ALA A 47 8.85 1.79 7.94
N LYS A 48 7.72 1.14 8.22
CA LYS A 48 7.59 -0.30 8.49
C LYS A 48 6.49 -0.87 7.61
N ILE A 49 6.71 -2.05 7.06
CA ILE A 49 5.73 -2.79 6.27
C ILE A 49 5.27 -4.00 7.11
N VAL A 50 3.96 -4.12 7.32
CA VAL A 50 3.36 -5.29 7.96
C VAL A 50 2.61 -6.08 6.91
N VAL A 51 2.98 -7.34 6.72
CA VAL A 51 2.32 -8.26 5.79
C VAL A 51 1.13 -8.92 6.48
N VAL A 52 -0.04 -8.80 5.90
CA VAL A 52 -1.27 -9.41 6.42
C VAL A 52 -1.90 -10.29 5.34
N GLN A 53 -1.78 -11.60 5.52
CA GLN A 53 -2.39 -12.64 4.67
C GLN A 53 -3.43 -13.48 5.43
N ASP A 54 -3.39 -13.45 6.76
CA ASP A 54 -4.39 -14.10 7.61
C ASP A 54 -5.78 -13.54 7.36
N ALA A 55 -6.73 -14.41 7.03
CA ALA A 55 -8.08 -14.04 6.63
C ALA A 55 -8.83 -13.24 7.71
N ALA A 56 -8.70 -13.65 8.98
CA ALA A 56 -9.39 -12.99 10.09
C ALA A 56 -8.87 -11.56 10.31
N THR A 57 -7.56 -11.36 10.19
CA THR A 57 -6.95 -10.03 10.31
C THR A 57 -7.30 -9.15 9.11
N ARG A 58 -7.32 -9.69 7.88
CA ARG A 58 -7.76 -8.96 6.68
C ARG A 58 -9.21 -8.49 6.78
N GLU A 59 -10.10 -9.39 7.21
CA GLU A 59 -11.51 -9.06 7.43
C GLU A 59 -11.67 -7.98 8.50
N LYS A 60 -10.91 -8.06 9.58
CA LYS A 60 -10.91 -7.06 10.64
C LYS A 60 -10.49 -5.68 10.11
N LEU A 61 -9.39 -5.58 9.37
CA LEU A 61 -8.92 -4.33 8.78
C LEU A 61 -9.92 -3.78 7.76
N SER A 62 -10.51 -4.64 6.91
CA SER A 62 -11.54 -4.23 5.96
C SER A 62 -12.75 -3.62 6.66
N ARG A 63 -13.24 -4.27 7.73
CA ARG A 63 -14.36 -3.77 8.52
C ARG A 63 -14.03 -2.43 9.21
N MET A 64 -12.84 -2.29 9.82
CA MET A 64 -12.40 -1.03 10.43
C MET A 64 -12.37 0.09 9.39
N ASN A 65 -11.81 -0.17 8.22
CA ASN A 65 -11.71 0.79 7.12
C ASN A 65 -13.10 1.20 6.60
N ALA A 66 -14.02 0.23 6.42
CA ALA A 66 -15.40 0.48 6.00
C ALA A 66 -16.16 1.32 7.02
N ALA A 67 -15.99 1.05 8.32
CA ALA A 67 -16.60 1.82 9.41
C ALA A 67 -16.15 3.29 9.39
N ILE A 68 -14.85 3.56 9.23
CA ILE A 68 -14.32 4.91 9.10
C ILE A 68 -14.86 5.60 7.84
N MET A 69 -15.03 4.85 6.76
CA MET A 69 -15.61 5.33 5.50
C MET A 69 -17.11 5.63 5.61
N GLY A 70 -17.79 5.08 6.62
CA GLY A 70 -19.23 5.19 6.81
C GLY A 70 -20.04 4.46 5.71
N LYS A 71 -19.51 3.34 5.18
CA LYS A 71 -20.13 2.57 4.10
C LYS A 71 -20.13 1.08 4.41
N ASP A 72 -21.19 0.41 4.03
CA ASP A 72 -21.29 -1.05 4.06
C ASP A 72 -20.73 -1.61 2.73
N CYS A 73 -19.43 -1.80 2.68
CA CYS A 73 -18.72 -2.33 1.51
C CYS A 73 -17.36 -2.92 1.93
N ASP A 74 -16.75 -3.71 1.06
CA ASP A 74 -15.33 -4.10 1.22
C ASP A 74 -14.40 -3.08 0.52
N PRO A 75 -13.76 -2.16 1.26
CA PRO A 75 -12.83 -1.20 0.67
C PRO A 75 -11.51 -1.83 0.23
N MET A 76 -11.27 -3.10 0.55
CA MET A 76 -10.08 -3.88 0.17
C MET A 76 -10.29 -4.72 -1.09
N TYR A 77 -11.51 -4.68 -1.68
CA TYR A 77 -11.85 -5.32 -2.97
C TYR A 77 -11.53 -6.82 -3.04
N GLY A 78 -11.58 -7.53 -1.93
CA GLY A 78 -11.29 -8.96 -1.86
C GLY A 78 -9.82 -9.32 -2.06
N ALA A 79 -8.89 -8.37 -1.98
CA ALA A 79 -7.47 -8.65 -2.16
C ALA A 79 -6.95 -9.69 -1.15
N PRO A 80 -6.15 -10.69 -1.58
CA PRO A 80 -5.67 -11.75 -0.70
C PRO A 80 -4.50 -11.34 0.21
N THR A 81 -3.80 -10.25 -0.09
CA THR A 81 -2.66 -9.76 0.71
C THR A 81 -2.79 -8.25 0.94
N PHE A 82 -2.57 -7.80 2.18
CA PHE A 82 -2.43 -6.39 2.51
C PHE A 82 -1.02 -6.13 3.02
N LEU A 83 -0.37 -5.12 2.48
CA LEU A 83 0.88 -4.58 2.99
C LEU A 83 0.54 -3.26 3.70
N VAL A 84 0.46 -3.33 5.02
CA VAL A 84 0.18 -2.16 5.85
C VAL A 84 1.46 -1.36 5.98
N VAL A 85 1.48 -0.14 5.49
CA VAL A 85 2.62 0.77 5.65
C VAL A 85 2.38 1.69 6.83
N LEU A 86 3.27 1.59 7.80
CA LEU A 86 3.35 2.44 8.98
C LEU A 86 4.58 3.33 8.88
N ALA A 87 4.57 4.47 9.53
CA ALA A 87 5.75 5.33 9.66
C ALA A 87 5.92 5.77 11.13
N ASP A 88 7.17 5.81 11.61
CA ASP A 88 7.50 6.27 12.95
C ASP A 88 7.02 7.71 13.15
N ALA A 89 6.10 7.93 14.11
CA ALA A 89 5.51 9.23 14.37
C ALA A 89 6.54 10.29 14.80
N ASN A 90 7.70 9.87 15.31
CA ASN A 90 8.78 10.76 15.74
C ASN A 90 9.70 11.17 14.56
N ALA A 91 9.54 10.57 13.38
CA ALA A 91 10.32 10.93 12.21
C ALA A 91 9.77 12.22 11.57
N LYS A 92 10.66 13.17 11.28
CA LYS A 92 10.28 14.48 10.70
C LYS A 92 9.49 14.38 9.39
N CYS A 93 9.77 13.36 8.58
CA CYS A 93 9.16 13.13 7.28
C CYS A 93 8.42 11.77 7.23
N ALA A 94 7.79 11.36 8.34
CA ALA A 94 7.17 10.06 8.51
C ALA A 94 6.23 9.68 7.35
N VAL A 95 5.22 10.51 7.08
CA VAL A 95 4.22 10.25 6.03
C VAL A 95 4.83 10.27 4.63
N GLN A 96 5.77 11.18 4.37
CA GLN A 96 6.48 11.26 3.08
C GLN A 96 7.30 9.99 2.82
N ASP A 97 8.09 9.56 3.80
CA ASP A 97 8.90 8.34 3.72
C ASP A 97 8.00 7.11 3.47
N GLY A 98 6.92 6.95 4.24
CA GLY A 98 5.95 5.88 4.05
C GLY A 98 5.23 5.95 2.69
N SER A 99 4.97 7.15 2.17
CA SER A 99 4.36 7.33 0.85
C SER A 99 5.30 6.88 -0.28
N LEU A 100 6.60 7.09 -0.14
CA LEU A 100 7.59 6.58 -1.10
C LEU A 100 7.67 5.06 -1.05
N VAL A 101 7.60 4.46 0.14
CA VAL A 101 7.48 3.00 0.28
C VAL A 101 6.25 2.48 -0.46
N MET A 102 5.08 3.08 -0.26
CA MET A 102 3.85 2.72 -0.98
C MET A 102 4.03 2.81 -2.51
N GLY A 103 4.69 3.85 -2.99
CA GLY A 103 5.01 4.03 -4.40
C GLY A 103 5.85 2.88 -4.95
N ASN A 104 6.94 2.52 -4.25
CA ASN A 104 7.82 1.42 -4.65
C ASN A 104 7.10 0.06 -4.65
N LEU A 105 6.30 -0.24 -3.60
CA LEU A 105 5.51 -1.47 -3.53
C LEU A 105 4.58 -1.62 -4.74
N MET A 106 3.85 -0.55 -5.09
CA MET A 106 2.92 -0.57 -6.23
C MET A 106 3.63 -0.67 -7.58
N LEU A 107 4.82 -0.07 -7.72
CA LEU A 107 5.60 -0.17 -8.96
C LEU A 107 6.20 -1.57 -9.12
N ALA A 108 6.74 -2.15 -8.05
CA ALA A 108 7.25 -3.50 -8.04
C ALA A 108 6.13 -4.52 -8.37
N ALA A 109 4.97 -4.39 -7.74
CA ALA A 109 3.81 -5.22 -8.07
C ALA A 109 3.48 -5.14 -9.56
N ALA A 110 3.41 -3.94 -10.13
CA ALA A 110 3.10 -3.75 -11.55
C ALA A 110 4.16 -4.35 -12.48
N SER A 111 5.45 -4.29 -12.12
CA SER A 111 6.53 -4.90 -12.92
C SER A 111 6.47 -6.42 -12.96
N LEU A 112 5.85 -7.03 -11.96
CA LEU A 112 5.63 -8.47 -11.85
C LEU A 112 4.25 -8.92 -12.40
N GLY A 113 3.46 -8.00 -12.98
CA GLY A 113 2.11 -8.31 -13.46
C GLY A 113 1.07 -8.44 -12.35
N LEU A 114 1.40 -8.10 -11.11
CA LEU A 114 0.48 -8.11 -9.98
C LEU A 114 -0.38 -6.84 -9.95
N GLY A 115 -1.61 -7.00 -9.47
CA GLY A 115 -2.52 -5.91 -9.15
C GLY A 115 -2.22 -5.30 -7.79
N SER A 116 -2.23 -3.98 -7.70
CA SER A 116 -2.13 -3.28 -6.42
C SER A 116 -2.99 -2.02 -6.38
N CYS A 117 -3.38 -1.61 -5.18
CA CYS A 117 -4.05 -0.34 -4.95
C CYS A 117 -3.69 0.22 -3.58
N TRP A 118 -3.51 1.53 -3.49
CA TRP A 118 -3.41 2.24 -2.21
C TRP A 118 -4.80 2.43 -1.62
N ILE A 119 -5.06 1.84 -0.46
CA ILE A 119 -6.26 2.08 0.34
C ILE A 119 -5.90 3.03 1.49
N ASN A 120 -6.66 4.09 1.59
CA ASN A 120 -6.47 5.14 2.58
C ASN A 120 -7.07 4.77 3.96
N ARG A 121 -7.02 5.68 4.92
CA ARG A 121 -7.61 5.58 6.27
C ARG A 121 -6.83 4.73 7.28
N ALA A 122 -5.66 4.21 6.91
CA ALA A 122 -4.79 3.51 7.85
C ALA A 122 -4.41 4.39 9.06
N LYS A 123 -4.35 5.71 8.90
CA LYS A 123 -4.10 6.65 9.99
C LYS A 123 -5.19 6.50 11.06
N GLU A 124 -6.43 6.70 10.68
CA GLU A 124 -7.59 6.63 11.57
C GLU A 124 -7.76 5.22 12.16
N GLU A 125 -7.46 4.18 11.37
CA GLU A 125 -7.48 2.79 11.85
C GLU A 125 -6.52 2.59 13.00
N PHE A 126 -5.24 2.98 12.85
CA PHE A 126 -4.21 2.74 13.87
C PHE A 126 -4.17 3.78 14.99
N GLU A 127 -4.89 4.90 14.87
CA GLU A 127 -5.20 5.81 15.96
C GLU A 127 -6.32 5.28 16.87
N SER A 128 -7.17 4.36 16.39
CA SER A 128 -8.25 3.74 17.15
C SER A 128 -7.71 2.77 18.22
N GLU A 129 -8.50 2.50 19.26
CA GLU A 129 -8.14 1.49 20.27
C GLU A 129 -7.98 0.09 19.67
N GLU A 130 -8.81 -0.25 18.66
CA GLU A 130 -8.73 -1.52 17.96
C GLU A 130 -7.44 -1.65 17.13
N GLY A 131 -7.02 -0.57 16.48
CA GLY A 131 -5.76 -0.50 15.73
C GLY A 131 -4.54 -0.56 16.63
N LYS A 132 -4.54 0.16 17.77
CA LYS A 132 -3.49 0.08 18.79
C LYS A 132 -3.35 -1.34 19.35
N ALA A 133 -4.46 -2.02 19.58
CA ALA A 133 -4.45 -3.42 20.00
C ALA A 133 -3.83 -4.35 18.95
N LEU A 134 -4.03 -4.08 17.65
CA LEU A 134 -3.35 -4.81 16.56
C LEU A 134 -1.85 -4.56 16.57
N LEU A 135 -1.40 -3.31 16.68
CA LEU A 135 0.03 -2.98 16.77
C LEU A 135 0.69 -3.73 17.93
N LYS A 136 0.07 -3.70 19.12
CA LYS A 136 0.55 -4.45 20.29
C LYS A 136 0.60 -5.96 20.04
N LYS A 137 -0.44 -6.54 19.42
CA LYS A 137 -0.47 -7.97 19.04
C LYS A 137 0.67 -8.33 18.09
N TRP A 138 1.05 -7.43 17.19
CA TRP A 138 2.15 -7.61 16.24
C TRP A 138 3.53 -7.31 16.81
N GLY A 139 3.62 -6.98 18.12
CA GLY A 139 4.88 -6.62 18.78
C GLY A 139 5.47 -5.29 18.29
N ILE A 140 4.64 -4.40 17.76
CA ILE A 140 5.06 -3.08 17.28
C ILE A 140 4.89 -2.09 18.43
N GLU A 141 6.00 -1.72 19.04
CA GLU A 141 6.09 -0.75 20.13
C GLU A 141 6.37 0.66 19.60
N GLY A 142 6.04 1.68 20.41
CA GLY A 142 6.21 3.09 20.07
C GLY A 142 5.00 3.69 19.36
N GLU A 143 5.18 4.89 18.81
CA GLU A 143 4.10 5.65 18.15
C GLU A 143 4.25 5.55 16.62
N TRP A 144 3.18 5.10 15.97
CA TRP A 144 3.17 4.86 14.54
C TRP A 144 1.99 5.55 13.86
N ILE A 145 2.25 6.14 12.71
CA ILE A 145 1.24 6.71 11.82
C ILE A 145 0.94 5.67 10.73
N GLY A 146 -0.32 5.30 10.58
CA GLY A 146 -0.77 4.51 9.42
C GLY A 146 -0.71 5.36 8.15
N VAL A 147 0.09 4.94 7.16
CA VAL A 147 0.21 5.65 5.88
C VAL A 147 -0.82 5.14 4.88
N GLY A 148 -1.03 3.84 4.83
CA GLY A 148 -2.00 3.20 3.94
C GLY A 148 -1.83 1.70 3.86
N HIS A 149 -2.77 1.05 3.18
CA HIS A 149 -2.66 -0.36 2.82
C HIS A 149 -2.35 -0.47 1.32
N CYS A 150 -1.23 -1.08 0.96
CA CYS A 150 -1.02 -1.56 -0.39
C CYS A 150 -1.68 -2.94 -0.49
N ILE A 151 -2.91 -2.99 -0.99
CA ILE A 151 -3.56 -4.27 -1.27
C ILE A 151 -2.95 -4.89 -2.52
N LEU A 152 -2.78 -6.21 -2.52
CA LEU A 152 -1.95 -6.92 -3.49
C LEU A 152 -2.56 -8.27 -3.83
N GLY A 153 -2.47 -8.67 -5.11
CA GLY A 153 -2.95 -9.97 -5.61
C GLY A 153 -2.92 -10.05 -7.12
N TYR A 154 -3.33 -11.19 -7.68
CA TYR A 154 -3.49 -11.33 -9.12
C TYR A 154 -4.74 -10.57 -9.58
N PRO A 155 -4.65 -9.73 -10.63
CA PRO A 155 -5.80 -8.99 -11.13
C PRO A 155 -6.85 -9.95 -11.73
N ALA A 156 -8.14 -9.68 -11.46
CA ALA A 156 -9.27 -10.46 -12.02
C ALA A 156 -9.78 -9.88 -13.34
N GLY A 157 -9.13 -8.88 -13.92
CA GLY A 157 -9.52 -8.26 -15.17
C GLY A 157 -8.47 -7.25 -15.65
N ASP A 158 -8.72 -6.69 -16.82
CA ASP A 158 -7.82 -5.72 -17.43
C ASP A 158 -7.80 -4.38 -16.67
N PRO A 159 -6.64 -3.73 -16.61
CA PRO A 159 -6.52 -2.43 -15.98
C PRO A 159 -7.30 -1.36 -16.75
N GLN A 160 -7.97 -0.47 -16.03
CA GLN A 160 -8.64 0.67 -16.65
C GLN A 160 -7.62 1.58 -17.37
N PRO A 161 -7.99 2.18 -18.52
CA PRO A 161 -7.10 3.10 -19.20
C PRO A 161 -6.73 4.29 -18.32
N ALA A 162 -5.56 4.87 -18.57
CA ALA A 162 -5.14 6.08 -17.86
C ALA A 162 -6.03 7.27 -18.23
N ALA A 163 -6.49 8.02 -17.24
CA ALA A 163 -7.10 9.31 -17.51
C ALA A 163 -6.10 10.26 -18.19
N PRO A 164 -6.54 11.17 -19.05
CA PRO A 164 -5.68 12.21 -19.62
C PRO A 164 -4.95 13.00 -18.52
N ARG A 165 -3.72 13.37 -18.78
CA ARG A 165 -3.00 14.27 -17.86
C ARG A 165 -3.49 15.70 -18.03
N LYS A 166 -3.57 16.44 -16.93
CA LYS A 166 -3.89 17.86 -16.98
C LYS A 166 -2.82 18.61 -17.76
N SER A 167 -3.23 19.56 -18.59
CA SER A 167 -2.32 20.37 -19.42
C SER A 167 -1.40 21.27 -18.59
N ASP A 168 -1.85 21.68 -17.41
CA ASP A 168 -1.16 22.57 -16.47
C ASP A 168 -0.42 21.80 -15.35
N TYR A 169 -0.24 20.47 -15.50
CA TYR A 169 0.40 19.64 -14.48
C TYR A 169 1.89 19.99 -14.28
N ILE A 170 2.55 20.54 -15.31
CA ILE A 170 3.95 20.93 -15.29
C ILE A 170 4.06 22.40 -15.72
N LEU A 171 4.65 23.21 -14.87
CA LEU A 171 5.05 24.57 -15.19
C LEU A 171 6.56 24.61 -15.40
N LYS A 172 6.99 25.15 -16.54
CA LYS A 172 8.40 25.46 -16.82
C LYS A 172 8.59 26.96 -16.70
N VAL A 173 9.49 27.40 -15.86
CA VAL A 173 9.88 28.79 -15.62
C VAL A 173 11.32 29.02 -16.01
#